data_276c9f5f4481b3ce1ad6deb154212859
#
_entry.id   276c9f5f4481b3ce1ad6deb154212859
#
_cell.length_a   1.000
_cell.length_b   1.000
_cell.length_c   1.000
_cell.angle_alpha   90.00
_cell.angle_beta   90.00
_cell.angle_gamma   90.00
#
_symmetry.space_group_name_H-M   'P 1'
#
loop_
_entity.id
_entity.type
_entity.pdbx_description
1 polymer ?
#
loop_
_entity_poly.entity_id
_entity_poly.type
_entity_poly.pdbx_seq_one_letter_code
_entity_poly.pdbx_strand_id
1 'polypeptide(L)'
;MKKSKYSDLYTLRSDGRYMGFYRDAAGKRHAVYDKDPEKLFRKLQEKEAQARQAEPAAVLFRDVAASWEAQHREEIEERTWKNYKPHVEQLLDEYGDVPFGEVEAADIAADLARAKARGLSASVVNARRSIWRGIFDHAVIQGVAKYNPVSSVKLPKGLHRGKRQAPTEEQMRIVLGGLDAPFGLFPFLLLCTGLRKSEALALSWSDVDLREDVIHVTKSLDYTNGSQPKYKAPKTDAGTRDVPIIGILHDALEAARKTAGSTLLFPAPPSNRGGKGGGLMPDRAYDGAWDRYCEAVGLLDPEGNPAITAHNLRHGTATLFFELGVDELTAQKILGHSRIEITREIYTDLRAAQKKKSVSRFDRGMTKKASIIPVQRKTGT
;
A
#
# COMPACT_ATOMS: atom_id res chain seq x y z
N MET A 1 -74.60 -32.56 3.97
CA MET A 1 -73.78 -31.35 4.02
C MET A 1 -72.92 -31.26 2.75
N LYS A 2 -73.04 -30.17 1.95
CA LYS A 2 -72.20 -29.98 0.80
C LYS A 2 -70.72 -29.82 1.23
N LYS A 3 -69.81 -30.66 0.74
CA LYS A 3 -68.36 -30.52 0.98
C LYS A 3 -67.92 -29.14 0.49
N SER A 4 -67.18 -28.40 1.35
CA SER A 4 -66.58 -27.13 0.94
C SER A 4 -65.59 -27.38 -0.20
N LYS A 5 -65.52 -26.52 -1.24
CA LYS A 5 -64.54 -26.59 -2.33
C LYS A 5 -63.09 -26.55 -1.87
N TYR A 6 -62.84 -26.20 -0.60
CA TYR A 6 -61.51 -26.12 0.01
C TYR A 6 -61.11 -27.39 0.78
N SER A 7 -62.05 -28.33 1.05
CA SER A 7 -61.78 -29.54 1.85
C SER A 7 -60.77 -30.49 1.21
N ASP A 8 -60.71 -30.50 -0.12
CA ASP A 8 -59.77 -31.36 -0.87
C ASP A 8 -58.34 -30.78 -1.03
N LEU A 9 -58.16 -29.54 -0.57
CA LEU A 9 -56.88 -28.86 -0.61
C LEU A 9 -55.99 -29.14 0.61
N TYR A 10 -56.57 -29.68 1.68
CA TYR A 10 -55.91 -29.83 2.95
C TYR A 10 -56.07 -31.23 3.56
N THR A 11 -55.10 -31.64 4.37
CA THR A 11 -55.15 -32.95 5.05
C THR A 11 -56.03 -32.85 6.29
N LEU A 12 -57.11 -33.69 6.34
CA LEU A 12 -57.93 -33.83 7.52
C LEU A 12 -57.22 -34.75 8.52
N ARG A 13 -57.03 -34.29 9.73
CA ARG A 13 -56.40 -35.04 10.84
C ARG A 13 -57.44 -35.82 11.61
N SER A 14 -56.96 -36.81 12.40
CA SER A 14 -57.77 -37.63 13.29
C SER A 14 -58.53 -36.85 14.36
N ASP A 15 -58.07 -35.65 14.71
CA ASP A 15 -58.68 -34.71 15.64
C ASP A 15 -59.75 -33.79 14.99
N GLY A 16 -60.15 -34.06 13.76
CA GLY A 16 -61.19 -33.35 13.05
C GLY A 16 -60.80 -31.96 12.55
N ARG A 17 -59.51 -31.59 12.58
CA ARG A 17 -58.99 -30.35 12.04
C ARG A 17 -58.28 -30.55 10.69
N TYR A 18 -58.44 -29.61 9.75
CA TYR A 18 -57.67 -29.54 8.54
C TYR A 18 -56.32 -28.93 8.85
N MET A 19 -55.27 -29.37 8.14
CA MET A 19 -53.90 -28.91 8.27
C MET A 19 -53.40 -28.38 6.91
N GLY A 20 -52.90 -27.17 6.92
CA GLY A 20 -52.17 -26.55 5.81
C GLY A 20 -50.83 -26.00 6.25
N PHE A 21 -50.02 -25.54 5.31
CA PHE A 21 -48.68 -25.02 5.58
C PHE A 21 -48.47 -23.72 4.84
N TYR A 22 -47.74 -22.81 5.48
CA TYR A 22 -47.11 -21.65 4.82
C TYR A 22 -45.62 -21.64 5.08
N ARG A 23 -44.89 -20.86 4.29
CA ARG A 23 -43.47 -20.57 4.55
C ARG A 23 -43.33 -19.13 5.03
N ASP A 24 -42.47 -18.91 6.05
CA ASP A 24 -42.12 -17.57 6.48
C ASP A 24 -41.06 -16.95 5.52
N ALA A 25 -40.70 -15.69 5.75
CA ALA A 25 -39.71 -14.96 4.98
C ALA A 25 -38.32 -15.64 4.94
N ALA A 26 -37.98 -16.44 5.97
CA ALA A 26 -36.74 -17.23 6.02
C ALA A 26 -36.90 -18.61 5.32
N GLY A 27 -38.04 -18.88 4.65
CA GLY A 27 -38.30 -20.15 3.96
C GLY A 27 -38.70 -21.31 4.87
N LYS A 28 -38.80 -21.10 6.19
CA LYS A 28 -39.18 -22.16 7.16
C LYS A 28 -40.65 -22.47 7.07
N ARG A 29 -40.98 -23.78 7.06
CA ARG A 29 -42.34 -24.29 6.94
C ARG A 29 -43.04 -24.29 8.29
N HIS A 30 -44.24 -23.67 8.32
CA HIS A 30 -45.13 -23.62 9.53
C HIS A 30 -46.48 -24.28 9.23
N ALA A 31 -47.00 -25.03 10.18
CA ALA A 31 -48.30 -25.66 10.06
C ALA A 31 -49.39 -24.78 10.68
N VAL A 32 -50.55 -24.68 10.01
CA VAL A 32 -51.74 -24.00 10.49
C VAL A 32 -52.91 -24.99 10.50
N TYR A 33 -53.79 -24.89 11.50
CA TYR A 33 -54.89 -25.81 11.71
C TYR A 33 -56.20 -25.05 11.86
N ASP A 34 -57.28 -25.58 11.28
CA ASP A 34 -58.65 -25.12 11.55
C ASP A 34 -59.63 -26.27 11.33
N LYS A 35 -60.79 -26.21 12.00
CA LYS A 35 -61.89 -27.18 11.80
C LYS A 35 -62.65 -26.89 10.50
N ASP A 36 -62.58 -25.66 10.01
CA ASP A 36 -63.22 -25.19 8.80
C ASP A 36 -62.16 -24.99 7.68
N PRO A 37 -62.24 -25.73 6.56
CA PRO A 37 -61.26 -25.63 5.50
C PRO A 37 -61.26 -24.27 4.80
N GLU A 38 -62.37 -23.52 4.80
CA GLU A 38 -62.43 -22.17 4.23
C GLU A 38 -61.72 -21.14 5.14
N LYS A 39 -61.90 -21.26 6.46
CA LYS A 39 -61.20 -20.48 7.43
C LYS A 39 -59.69 -20.76 7.41
N LEU A 40 -59.33 -22.05 7.26
CA LEU A 40 -57.93 -22.40 7.11
C LEU A 40 -57.30 -21.76 5.88
N PHE A 41 -58.00 -21.74 4.72
CA PHE A 41 -57.55 -21.10 3.51
C PHE A 41 -57.27 -19.59 3.73
N ARG A 42 -58.22 -18.87 4.35
CA ARG A 42 -58.05 -17.44 4.66
C ARG A 42 -56.88 -17.20 5.61
N LYS A 43 -56.75 -18.00 6.68
CA LYS A 43 -55.61 -17.90 7.60
C LYS A 43 -54.28 -18.14 6.95
N LEU A 44 -54.18 -19.09 6.00
CA LEU A 44 -52.97 -19.32 5.24
C LEU A 44 -52.63 -18.15 4.32
N GLN A 45 -53.62 -17.61 3.59
CA GLN A 45 -53.41 -16.41 2.77
C GLN A 45 -52.94 -15.19 3.58
N GLU A 46 -53.57 -14.98 4.77
CA GLU A 46 -53.14 -13.90 5.68
C GLU A 46 -51.72 -14.11 6.17
N LYS A 47 -51.36 -15.35 6.55
CA LYS A 47 -50.00 -15.68 7.00
C LYS A 47 -48.97 -15.58 5.89
N GLU A 48 -49.28 -16.01 4.68
CA GLU A 48 -48.41 -15.81 3.49
C GLU A 48 -48.28 -14.34 3.11
N ALA A 49 -49.36 -13.55 3.21
CA ALA A 49 -49.28 -12.11 2.95
C ALA A 49 -48.44 -11.41 4.04
N GLN A 50 -48.59 -11.79 5.33
CA GLN A 50 -47.75 -11.29 6.42
C GLN A 50 -46.29 -11.72 6.26
N ALA A 51 -46.03 -12.94 5.82
CA ALA A 51 -44.68 -13.43 5.55
C ALA A 51 -44.00 -12.73 4.36
N ARG A 52 -44.78 -12.37 3.33
CA ARG A 52 -44.30 -11.56 2.19
C ARG A 52 -44.07 -10.09 2.55
N GLN A 53 -44.83 -9.55 3.51
CA GLN A 53 -44.64 -8.18 4.03
C GLN A 53 -43.50 -8.06 5.04
N ALA A 54 -43.14 -9.15 5.71
CA ALA A 54 -42.00 -9.26 6.57
C ALA A 54 -40.76 -9.60 5.70
N GLU A 55 -40.40 -8.73 4.75
CA GLU A 55 -39.06 -8.81 4.17
C GLU A 55 -38.05 -8.72 5.30
N PRO A 56 -37.07 -9.64 5.38
CA PRO A 56 -35.98 -9.50 6.33
C PRO A 56 -35.35 -8.13 6.09
N ALA A 57 -35.16 -7.37 7.15
CA ALA A 57 -34.53 -6.05 7.07
C ALA A 57 -33.30 -6.17 6.16
N ALA A 58 -33.27 -5.38 5.08
CA ALA A 58 -32.18 -5.45 4.11
C ALA A 58 -30.86 -5.23 4.84
N VAL A 59 -29.91 -6.15 4.66
CA VAL A 59 -28.55 -6.00 5.22
C VAL A 59 -27.95 -4.74 4.63
N LEU A 60 -27.56 -3.78 5.46
CA LEU A 60 -27.00 -2.52 5.01
C LEU A 60 -25.50 -2.66 4.73
N PHE A 61 -24.98 -1.80 3.87
CA PHE A 61 -23.54 -1.76 3.56
C PHE A 61 -22.69 -1.59 4.82
N ARG A 62 -23.14 -0.74 5.78
CA ARG A 62 -22.42 -0.52 7.05
C ARG A 62 -22.27 -1.80 7.89
N ASP A 63 -23.25 -2.68 7.88
CA ASP A 63 -23.22 -3.90 8.69
C ASP A 63 -22.16 -4.87 8.16
N VAL A 64 -22.09 -5.01 6.83
CA VAL A 64 -21.10 -5.84 6.16
C VAL A 64 -19.69 -5.24 6.31
N ALA A 65 -19.57 -3.92 6.13
CA ALA A 65 -18.30 -3.22 6.27
C ALA A 65 -17.74 -3.30 7.69
N ALA A 66 -18.59 -3.17 8.72
CA ALA A 66 -18.20 -3.31 10.12
C ALA A 66 -17.75 -4.75 10.46
N SER A 67 -18.45 -5.75 9.92
CA SER A 67 -18.07 -7.16 10.08
C SER A 67 -16.73 -7.45 9.40
N TRP A 68 -16.52 -6.94 8.19
CA TRP A 68 -15.24 -7.02 7.48
C TRP A 68 -14.13 -6.31 8.25
N GLU A 69 -14.37 -5.09 8.74
CA GLU A 69 -13.40 -4.32 9.51
C GLU A 69 -12.91 -5.10 10.73
N ALA A 70 -13.83 -5.66 11.51
CA ALA A 70 -13.52 -6.41 12.73
C ALA A 70 -12.55 -7.57 12.44
N GLN A 71 -12.80 -8.33 11.37
CA GLN A 71 -11.92 -9.44 10.98
C GLN A 71 -10.61 -8.94 10.38
N HIS A 72 -10.68 -7.99 9.45
CA HIS A 72 -9.51 -7.53 8.70
C HIS A 72 -8.47 -6.80 9.57
N ARG A 73 -8.90 -6.14 10.65
CA ARG A 73 -8.00 -5.51 11.61
C ARG A 73 -7.10 -6.49 12.35
N GLU A 74 -7.53 -7.73 12.53
CA GLU A 74 -6.71 -8.79 13.15
C GLU A 74 -5.64 -9.32 12.19
N GLU A 75 -5.87 -9.19 10.88
CA GLU A 75 -4.99 -9.73 9.83
C GLU A 75 -3.91 -8.75 9.39
N ILE A 76 -4.10 -7.44 9.60
CA ILE A 76 -3.20 -6.41 9.09
C ILE A 76 -2.53 -5.62 10.22
N GLU A 77 -1.37 -5.02 9.88
CA GLU A 77 -0.68 -4.13 10.81
C GLU A 77 -1.47 -2.85 11.04
N GLU A 78 -1.43 -2.36 12.29
CA GLU A 78 -2.06 -1.11 12.73
C GLU A 78 -1.76 0.09 11.80
N ARG A 79 -0.53 0.19 11.29
CA ARG A 79 -0.14 1.24 10.33
C ARG A 79 -0.90 1.13 9.01
N THR A 80 -1.14 -0.08 8.52
CA THR A 80 -1.92 -0.32 7.31
C THR A 80 -3.37 0.07 7.53
N TRP A 81 -3.92 -0.29 8.70
CA TRP A 81 -5.26 0.09 9.08
C TRP A 81 -5.42 1.62 9.17
N LYS A 82 -4.48 2.34 9.80
CA LYS A 82 -4.50 3.82 9.84
C LYS A 82 -4.60 4.46 8.45
N ASN A 83 -4.01 3.83 7.43
CA ASN A 83 -4.13 4.30 6.04
C ASN A 83 -5.48 3.93 5.41
N TYR A 84 -6.10 2.80 5.80
CA TYR A 84 -7.37 2.33 5.27
C TYR A 84 -8.56 3.06 5.90
N LYS A 85 -8.49 3.33 7.21
CA LYS A 85 -9.58 3.90 7.99
C LYS A 85 -10.26 5.13 7.35
N PRO A 86 -9.55 6.17 6.88
CA PRO A 86 -10.20 7.32 6.26
C PRO A 86 -10.99 6.96 4.98
N HIS A 87 -10.54 5.94 4.26
CA HIS A 87 -11.24 5.46 3.06
C HIS A 87 -12.48 4.67 3.42
N VAL A 88 -12.42 3.85 4.47
CA VAL A 88 -13.58 3.11 4.98
C VAL A 88 -14.64 4.08 5.51
N GLU A 89 -14.24 5.09 6.30
CA GLU A 89 -15.14 6.12 6.81
C GLU A 89 -15.87 6.85 5.67
N GLN A 90 -15.15 7.26 4.62
CA GLN A 90 -15.77 7.89 3.44
C GLN A 90 -16.75 6.96 2.70
N LEU A 91 -16.48 5.65 2.64
CA LEU A 91 -17.41 4.69 2.06
C LEU A 91 -18.67 4.53 2.92
N LEU A 92 -18.51 4.53 4.24
CA LEU A 92 -19.63 4.46 5.18
C LEU A 92 -20.50 5.71 5.12
N ASP A 93 -19.90 6.90 4.97
CA ASP A 93 -20.63 8.17 4.82
C ASP A 93 -21.49 8.18 3.54
N GLU A 94 -21.01 7.57 2.46
CA GLU A 94 -21.67 7.59 1.15
C GLU A 94 -22.63 6.41 0.93
N TYR A 95 -22.26 5.22 1.38
CA TYR A 95 -22.99 3.97 1.11
C TYR A 95 -23.55 3.29 2.36
N GLY A 96 -23.24 3.78 3.55
CA GLY A 96 -23.54 3.07 4.80
C GLY A 96 -25.00 2.67 4.96
N ASP A 97 -25.94 3.52 4.57
CA ASP A 97 -27.39 3.28 4.66
C ASP A 97 -28.00 2.60 3.42
N VAL A 98 -27.18 2.30 2.41
CA VAL A 98 -27.63 1.63 1.19
C VAL A 98 -27.77 0.13 1.46
N PRO A 99 -28.86 -0.52 1.06
CA PRO A 99 -28.96 -1.98 1.07
C PRO A 99 -27.80 -2.61 0.31
N PHE A 100 -27.09 -3.55 0.95
CA PHE A 100 -25.85 -4.11 0.37
C PHE A 100 -26.05 -4.72 -1.03
N GLY A 101 -27.22 -5.33 -1.25
CA GLY A 101 -27.59 -5.93 -2.54
C GLY A 101 -27.84 -4.94 -3.67
N GLU A 102 -27.98 -3.64 -3.36
CA GLU A 102 -28.20 -2.56 -4.34
C GLU A 102 -26.90 -1.90 -4.78
N VAL A 103 -25.77 -2.17 -4.08
CA VAL A 103 -24.46 -1.61 -4.48
C VAL A 103 -23.90 -2.41 -5.65
N GLU A 104 -23.80 -1.76 -6.81
CA GLU A 104 -23.39 -2.37 -8.06
C GLU A 104 -21.96 -2.00 -8.49
N ALA A 105 -21.48 -2.68 -9.54
CA ALA A 105 -20.19 -2.37 -10.15
C ALA A 105 -20.11 -0.91 -10.67
N ALA A 106 -21.25 -0.33 -11.06
CA ALA A 106 -21.34 1.06 -11.52
C ALA A 106 -21.03 2.06 -10.40
N ASP A 107 -21.51 1.79 -9.18
CA ASP A 107 -21.27 2.64 -8.00
C ASP A 107 -19.78 2.64 -7.63
N ILE A 108 -19.18 1.45 -7.63
CA ILE A 108 -17.74 1.29 -7.36
C ILE A 108 -16.92 2.02 -8.43
N ALA A 109 -17.28 1.89 -9.70
CA ALA A 109 -16.60 2.59 -10.80
C ALA A 109 -16.72 4.11 -10.65
N ALA A 110 -17.92 4.61 -10.30
CA ALA A 110 -18.18 6.03 -10.04
C ALA A 110 -17.37 6.55 -8.85
N ASP A 111 -17.27 5.80 -7.76
CA ASP A 111 -16.46 6.14 -6.60
C ASP A 111 -14.97 6.27 -6.95
N LEU A 112 -14.40 5.30 -7.66
CA LEU A 112 -13.01 5.36 -8.12
C LEU A 112 -12.77 6.52 -9.12
N ALA A 113 -13.76 6.85 -9.96
CA ALA A 113 -13.69 8.00 -10.86
C ALA A 113 -13.70 9.33 -10.10
N ARG A 114 -14.53 9.47 -9.04
CA ARG A 114 -14.53 10.64 -8.14
C ARG A 114 -13.20 10.78 -7.41
N ALA A 115 -12.61 9.66 -6.93
CA ALA A 115 -11.30 9.66 -6.30
C ALA A 115 -10.21 10.20 -7.26
N LYS A 116 -10.25 9.79 -8.54
CA LYS A 116 -9.39 10.37 -9.59
C LYS A 116 -9.66 11.85 -9.82
N ALA A 117 -10.91 12.28 -9.91
CA ALA A 117 -11.28 13.68 -10.13
C ALA A 117 -10.80 14.60 -9.00
N ARG A 118 -10.68 14.09 -7.78
CA ARG A 118 -10.06 14.76 -6.62
C ARG A 118 -8.52 14.79 -6.69
N GLY A 119 -7.91 14.30 -7.75
CA GLY A 119 -6.45 14.28 -7.92
C GLY A 119 -5.71 13.21 -7.12
N LEU A 120 -6.40 12.20 -6.58
CA LEU A 120 -5.76 11.14 -5.79
C LEU A 120 -4.83 10.30 -6.67
N SER A 121 -3.70 9.89 -6.11
CA SER A 121 -2.70 9.09 -6.83
C SER A 121 -3.21 7.67 -7.14
N ALA A 122 -2.57 7.02 -8.13
CA ALA A 122 -2.89 5.65 -8.51
C ALA A 122 -2.80 4.66 -7.34
N SER A 123 -1.84 4.85 -6.41
CA SER A 123 -1.71 4.01 -5.22
C SER A 123 -2.90 4.15 -4.27
N VAL A 124 -3.38 5.36 -4.05
CA VAL A 124 -4.52 5.65 -3.18
C VAL A 124 -5.81 5.11 -3.79
N VAL A 125 -6.04 5.34 -5.10
CA VAL A 125 -7.22 4.80 -5.81
C VAL A 125 -7.21 3.27 -5.83
N ASN A 126 -6.03 2.64 -5.97
CA ASN A 126 -5.90 1.19 -5.88
C ASN A 126 -6.14 0.65 -4.47
N ALA A 127 -5.68 1.34 -3.42
CA ALA A 127 -5.98 0.98 -2.03
C ALA A 127 -7.50 1.02 -1.78
N ARG A 128 -8.19 2.07 -2.25
CA ARG A 128 -9.64 2.19 -2.16
C ARG A 128 -10.37 1.04 -2.87
N ARG A 129 -9.91 0.67 -4.09
CA ARG A 129 -10.43 -0.51 -4.79
C ARG A 129 -10.19 -1.81 -4.01
N SER A 130 -9.05 -1.94 -3.30
CA SER A 130 -8.76 -3.11 -2.48
C SER A 130 -9.69 -3.21 -1.27
N ILE A 131 -10.07 -2.08 -0.66
CA ILE A 131 -11.06 -2.02 0.42
C ILE A 131 -12.42 -2.48 -0.10
N TRP A 132 -12.91 -1.94 -1.22
CA TRP A 132 -14.13 -2.41 -1.88
C TRP A 132 -14.12 -3.93 -2.09
N ARG A 133 -12.99 -4.44 -2.64
CA ARG A 133 -12.83 -5.87 -2.88
C ARG A 133 -12.92 -6.66 -1.60
N GLY A 134 -12.23 -6.23 -0.53
CA GLY A 134 -12.25 -6.92 0.76
C GLY A 134 -13.65 -7.00 1.36
N ILE A 135 -14.41 -5.90 1.34
CA ILE A 135 -15.79 -5.86 1.84
C ILE A 135 -16.69 -6.82 1.06
N PHE A 136 -16.61 -6.82 -0.28
CA PHE A 136 -17.41 -7.73 -1.10
C PHE A 136 -16.97 -9.19 -1.03
N ASP A 137 -15.67 -9.47 -0.94
CA ASP A 137 -15.18 -10.84 -0.72
C ASP A 137 -15.69 -11.39 0.62
N HIS A 138 -15.68 -10.57 1.66
CA HIS A 138 -16.26 -10.91 2.96
C HIS A 138 -17.76 -11.17 2.87
N ALA A 139 -18.52 -10.31 2.14
CA ALA A 139 -19.95 -10.49 1.90
C ALA A 139 -20.27 -11.82 1.17
N VAL A 140 -19.42 -12.21 0.23
CA VAL A 140 -19.58 -13.50 -0.49
C VAL A 140 -19.34 -14.66 0.47
N ILE A 141 -18.31 -14.61 1.32
CA ILE A 141 -18.01 -15.64 2.32
C ILE A 141 -19.18 -15.77 3.32
N GLN A 142 -19.78 -14.64 3.71
CA GLN A 142 -20.94 -14.61 4.64
C GLN A 142 -22.27 -14.98 3.98
N GLY A 143 -22.30 -15.20 2.66
CA GLY A 143 -23.52 -15.52 1.91
C GLY A 143 -24.46 -14.32 1.72
N VAL A 144 -24.03 -13.10 2.02
CA VAL A 144 -24.79 -11.85 1.80
C VAL A 144 -24.78 -11.46 0.33
N ALA A 145 -23.68 -11.70 -0.37
CA ALA A 145 -23.55 -11.48 -1.81
C ALA A 145 -23.26 -12.78 -2.57
N LYS A 146 -23.75 -12.88 -3.81
CA LYS A 146 -23.51 -14.05 -4.66
C LYS A 146 -22.17 -14.00 -5.37
N TYR A 147 -21.64 -12.81 -5.64
CA TYR A 147 -20.37 -12.59 -6.32
C TYR A 147 -19.78 -11.21 -5.94
N ASN A 148 -18.49 -11.02 -6.20
CA ASN A 148 -17.83 -9.75 -5.98
C ASN A 148 -17.79 -8.92 -7.28
N PRO A 149 -18.54 -7.81 -7.38
CA PRO A 149 -18.62 -6.97 -8.58
C PRO A 149 -17.32 -6.21 -8.87
N VAL A 150 -16.44 -6.01 -7.86
CA VAL A 150 -15.16 -5.28 -8.00
C VAL A 150 -14.23 -5.95 -9.02
N SER A 151 -14.39 -7.26 -9.26
CA SER A 151 -13.59 -8.01 -10.25
C SER A 151 -13.77 -7.48 -11.67
N SER A 152 -14.95 -6.97 -12.02
CA SER A 152 -15.25 -6.36 -13.32
C SER A 152 -14.85 -4.89 -13.43
N VAL A 153 -14.57 -4.22 -12.30
CA VAL A 153 -14.26 -2.78 -12.26
C VAL A 153 -12.79 -2.55 -12.54
N LYS A 154 -12.48 -1.82 -13.61
CA LYS A 154 -11.13 -1.40 -13.97
C LYS A 154 -10.78 -0.08 -13.28
N LEU A 155 -9.50 0.08 -12.93
CA LEU A 155 -9.01 1.38 -12.47
C LEU A 155 -9.15 2.45 -13.54
N PRO A 156 -9.52 3.69 -13.19
CA PRO A 156 -9.59 4.80 -14.13
C PRO A 156 -8.25 5.00 -14.86
N LYS A 157 -8.30 5.22 -16.17
CA LYS A 157 -7.10 5.53 -16.97
C LYS A 157 -6.53 6.91 -16.61
N GLY A 158 -5.22 7.09 -16.76
CA GLY A 158 -4.58 8.40 -16.56
C GLY A 158 -4.50 8.84 -15.08
N LEU A 159 -4.48 7.89 -14.15
CA LEU A 159 -4.17 8.18 -12.75
C LEU A 159 -2.73 8.67 -12.62
N HIS A 160 -2.53 9.72 -11.82
CA HIS A 160 -1.21 10.21 -11.49
C HIS A 160 -0.43 9.13 -10.71
N ARG A 161 0.68 8.70 -11.27
CA ARG A 161 1.66 7.85 -10.58
C ARG A 161 2.77 8.76 -10.09
N GLY A 162 2.91 8.91 -8.79
CA GLY A 162 4.10 9.55 -8.24
C GLY A 162 5.33 8.80 -8.77
N LYS A 163 6.11 9.46 -9.63
CA LYS A 163 7.37 8.87 -10.08
C LYS A 163 8.32 8.89 -8.89
N ARG A 164 8.70 7.72 -8.41
CA ARG A 164 9.84 7.57 -7.53
C ARG A 164 11.06 7.85 -8.39
N GLN A 165 11.61 9.06 -8.29
CA GLN A 165 12.81 9.43 -9.06
C GLN A 165 14.03 9.10 -8.20
N ALA A 166 15.03 8.49 -8.83
CA ALA A 166 16.37 8.45 -8.25
C ALA A 166 16.89 9.89 -8.17
N PRO A 167 17.75 10.21 -7.20
CA PRO A 167 18.46 11.49 -7.19
C PRO A 167 19.23 11.69 -8.49
N THR A 168 19.37 12.93 -8.90
CA THR A 168 20.24 13.27 -10.03
C THR A 168 21.70 12.99 -9.67
N GLU A 169 22.56 12.87 -10.67
CA GLU A 169 24.01 12.71 -10.46
C GLU A 169 24.59 13.85 -9.62
N GLU A 170 24.11 15.08 -9.82
CA GLU A 170 24.50 16.24 -9.02
C GLU A 170 24.07 16.13 -7.55
N GLN A 171 22.82 15.70 -7.31
CA GLN A 171 22.31 15.48 -5.95
C GLN A 171 23.09 14.37 -5.23
N MET A 172 23.44 13.28 -5.95
CA MET A 172 24.28 12.22 -5.37
C MET A 172 25.69 12.72 -5.04
N ARG A 173 26.29 13.57 -5.89
CA ARG A 173 27.59 14.19 -5.63
C ARG A 173 27.57 15.10 -4.41
N ILE A 174 26.50 15.90 -4.25
CA ILE A 174 26.30 16.75 -3.06
C ILE A 174 26.20 15.89 -1.81
N VAL A 175 25.46 14.75 -1.86
CA VAL A 175 25.37 13.83 -0.72
C VAL A 175 26.72 13.23 -0.36
N LEU A 176 27.50 12.80 -1.35
CA LEU A 176 28.85 12.26 -1.11
C LEU A 176 29.82 13.29 -0.54
N GLY A 177 29.70 14.55 -0.94
CA GLY A 177 30.50 15.67 -0.41
C GLY A 177 29.99 16.26 0.90
N GLY A 178 28.77 15.91 1.33
CA GLY A 178 28.09 16.48 2.48
C GLY A 178 28.30 15.74 3.80
N LEU A 179 29.33 14.88 3.90
CA LEU A 179 29.61 14.04 5.08
C LEU A 179 29.79 14.86 6.37
N ASP A 180 30.47 15.99 6.30
CA ASP A 180 30.78 16.86 7.44
C ASP A 180 29.61 17.78 7.85
N ALA A 181 28.53 17.81 7.07
CA ALA A 181 27.34 18.56 7.41
C ALA A 181 26.59 17.93 8.60
N PRO A 182 25.79 18.71 9.35
CA PRO A 182 24.97 18.15 10.43
C PRO A 182 24.14 16.98 9.93
N PHE A 183 24.22 15.81 10.58
CA PHE A 183 23.55 14.58 10.17
C PHE A 183 24.05 13.96 8.85
N GLY A 184 25.17 14.45 8.27
CA GLY A 184 25.68 14.07 6.95
C GLY A 184 26.01 12.59 6.80
N LEU A 185 26.48 11.92 7.84
CA LEU A 185 26.74 10.47 7.81
C LEU A 185 25.49 9.65 7.47
N PHE A 186 24.29 10.11 7.82
CA PHE A 186 23.06 9.36 7.56
C PHE A 186 22.73 9.26 6.07
N PRO A 187 22.57 10.36 5.29
CA PRO A 187 22.35 10.27 3.86
C PRO A 187 23.53 9.64 3.10
N PHE A 188 24.77 9.84 3.58
CA PHE A 188 25.95 9.20 3.01
C PHE A 188 25.85 7.67 3.14
N LEU A 189 25.57 7.16 4.34
CA LEU A 189 25.33 5.73 4.58
C LEU A 189 24.20 5.19 3.71
N LEU A 190 23.06 5.90 3.61
CA LEU A 190 21.93 5.46 2.77
C LEU A 190 22.32 5.32 1.30
N LEU A 191 23.08 6.27 0.76
CA LEU A 191 23.53 6.22 -0.63
C LEU A 191 24.54 5.11 -0.89
N CYS A 192 25.44 4.84 0.08
CA CYS A 192 26.44 3.77 -0.03
C CYS A 192 25.85 2.36 0.13
N THR A 193 24.77 2.20 0.90
CA THR A 193 24.23 0.88 1.30
C THR A 193 22.86 0.55 0.72
N GLY A 194 22.08 1.55 0.36
CA GLY A 194 20.69 1.40 -0.03
C GLY A 194 19.75 0.96 1.11
N LEU A 195 20.14 1.11 2.37
CA LEU A 195 19.29 0.80 3.53
C LEU A 195 17.99 1.61 3.51
N ARG A 196 16.91 1.05 4.08
CA ARG A 196 15.70 1.82 4.35
C ARG A 196 15.95 2.78 5.51
N LYS A 197 15.25 3.95 5.51
CA LYS A 197 15.32 4.92 6.64
C LYS A 197 15.21 4.23 8.00
N SER A 198 14.21 3.39 8.17
CA SER A 198 13.94 2.71 9.44
C SER A 198 14.96 1.64 9.81
N GLU A 199 15.62 1.01 8.85
CA GLU A 199 16.74 0.08 9.07
C GLU A 199 17.97 0.86 9.55
N ALA A 200 18.36 1.90 8.81
CA ALA A 200 19.51 2.72 9.14
C ALA A 200 19.40 3.40 10.52
N LEU A 201 18.23 3.94 10.86
CA LEU A 201 17.96 4.55 12.17
C LEU A 201 17.92 3.52 13.33
N ALA A 202 17.76 2.23 13.03
CA ALA A 202 17.79 1.17 14.03
C ALA A 202 19.20 0.66 14.34
N LEU A 203 20.21 1.05 13.55
CA LEU A 203 21.58 0.54 13.72
C LEU A 203 22.22 1.00 15.02
N SER A 204 22.88 0.06 15.64
CA SER A 204 23.83 0.27 16.73
C SER A 204 25.25 -0.02 16.24
N TRP A 205 26.26 0.46 16.96
CA TRP A 205 27.66 0.18 16.63
C TRP A 205 28.01 -1.31 16.67
N SER A 206 27.25 -2.12 17.42
CA SER A 206 27.38 -3.59 17.42
C SER A 206 26.89 -4.25 16.14
N ASP A 207 26.07 -3.56 15.32
CA ASP A 207 25.60 -4.06 14.04
C ASP A 207 26.61 -3.76 12.91
N VAL A 208 27.68 -2.98 13.18
CA VAL A 208 28.71 -2.56 12.22
C VAL A 208 30.02 -3.28 12.52
N ASP A 209 30.35 -4.26 11.70
CA ASP A 209 31.63 -4.97 11.75
C ASP A 209 32.60 -4.35 10.74
N LEU A 210 33.50 -3.49 11.24
CA LEU A 210 34.56 -2.85 10.43
C LEU A 210 35.75 -3.78 10.13
N ARG A 211 35.79 -5.00 10.69
CA ARG A 211 36.84 -5.97 10.37
C ARG A 211 36.48 -6.80 9.16
N GLU A 212 35.20 -7.19 9.10
CA GLU A 212 34.66 -7.99 8.00
C GLU A 212 34.01 -7.11 6.93
N ASP A 213 34.00 -5.78 7.09
CA ASP A 213 33.36 -4.82 6.19
C ASP A 213 31.89 -5.08 5.93
N VAL A 214 31.11 -5.32 7.00
CA VAL A 214 29.71 -5.72 6.92
C VAL A 214 28.84 -4.96 7.93
N ILE A 215 27.63 -4.59 7.50
CA ILE A 215 26.54 -4.13 8.37
C ILE A 215 25.48 -5.24 8.46
N HIS A 216 25.23 -5.73 9.68
CA HIS A 216 24.21 -6.72 9.98
C HIS A 216 22.84 -6.04 10.14
N VAL A 217 21.96 -6.18 9.16
CA VAL A 217 20.60 -5.61 9.19
C VAL A 217 19.64 -6.66 9.77
N THR A 218 19.29 -6.54 11.03
CA THR A 218 18.45 -7.51 11.75
C THR A 218 17.18 -6.88 12.33
N LYS A 219 17.04 -5.54 12.25
CA LYS A 219 15.95 -4.79 12.89
C LYS A 219 15.65 -3.51 12.14
N SER A 220 14.50 -2.95 12.40
CA SER A 220 14.08 -1.63 11.90
C SER A 220 13.31 -0.87 12.97
N LEU A 221 13.11 0.43 12.81
CA LEU A 221 12.23 1.21 13.68
C LEU A 221 10.79 1.17 13.18
N ASP A 222 9.87 0.96 14.11
CA ASP A 222 8.44 1.10 13.92
C ASP A 222 7.94 2.39 14.58
N TYR A 223 7.21 3.21 13.83
CA TYR A 223 6.63 4.49 14.24
C TYR A 223 5.11 4.43 14.42
N THR A 224 4.52 3.24 14.49
CA THR A 224 3.06 3.05 14.55
C THR A 224 2.43 3.75 15.76
N ASN A 225 3.14 3.81 16.89
CA ASN A 225 2.66 4.41 18.14
C ASN A 225 3.07 5.89 18.31
N GLY A 226 3.16 6.66 17.23
CA GLY A 226 3.41 8.10 17.28
C GLY A 226 4.88 8.47 17.49
N SER A 227 5.17 9.33 18.48
CA SER A 227 6.49 9.94 18.68
C SER A 227 7.56 9.02 19.29
N GLN A 228 7.20 7.82 19.73
CA GLN A 228 8.15 6.88 20.35
C GLN A 228 8.36 5.66 19.45
N PRO A 229 9.47 5.60 18.71
CA PRO A 229 9.77 4.43 17.89
C PRO A 229 10.13 3.23 18.75
N LYS A 230 9.85 2.03 18.20
CA LYS A 230 10.24 0.75 18.80
C LYS A 230 11.01 -0.08 17.79
N TYR A 231 11.86 -0.97 18.26
CA TYR A 231 12.44 -1.97 17.38
C TYR A 231 11.38 -2.94 16.86
N LYS A 232 11.49 -3.27 15.60
CA LYS A 232 10.67 -4.26 14.91
C LYS A 232 11.58 -5.20 14.14
N ALA A 233 11.31 -6.50 14.24
CA ALA A 233 11.93 -7.49 13.38
C ALA A 233 11.53 -7.25 11.91
N PRO A 234 12.37 -7.62 10.93
CA PRO A 234 12.01 -7.58 9.53
C PRO A 234 10.78 -8.44 9.26
N LYS A 235 9.91 -7.99 8.33
CA LYS A 235 8.68 -8.73 7.95
C LYS A 235 8.94 -10.02 7.17
N THR A 236 10.12 -10.14 6.57
CA THR A 236 10.51 -11.27 5.72
C THR A 236 11.97 -11.61 5.96
N ASP A 237 12.37 -12.84 5.68
CA ASP A 237 13.75 -13.30 5.78
C ASP A 237 14.71 -12.43 4.94
N ALA A 238 14.25 -11.93 3.79
CA ALA A 238 15.01 -10.99 2.96
C ALA A 238 15.30 -9.64 3.65
N GLY A 239 14.61 -9.33 4.75
CA GLY A 239 14.85 -8.15 5.57
C GLY A 239 16.06 -8.33 6.50
N THR A 240 16.39 -9.55 6.92
CA THR A 240 17.61 -9.90 7.64
C THR A 240 18.69 -10.19 6.63
N ARG A 241 19.74 -9.38 6.61
CA ARG A 241 20.80 -9.49 5.61
C ARG A 241 22.06 -8.79 6.04
N ASP A 242 23.16 -9.19 5.44
CA ASP A 242 24.43 -8.53 5.50
C ASP A 242 24.59 -7.56 4.33
N VAL A 243 24.99 -6.34 4.64
CA VAL A 243 25.22 -5.27 3.64
C VAL A 243 26.71 -4.93 3.66
N PRO A 244 27.43 -5.08 2.53
CA PRO A 244 28.86 -4.79 2.48
C PRO A 244 29.16 -3.30 2.71
N ILE A 245 30.23 -3.03 3.42
CA ILE A 245 30.77 -1.69 3.65
C ILE A 245 31.83 -1.43 2.57
N ILE A 246 31.62 -0.43 1.74
CA ILE A 246 32.63 0.01 0.74
C ILE A 246 33.65 0.94 1.39
N GLY A 247 34.87 1.03 0.85
CA GLY A 247 36.00 1.73 1.46
C GLY A 247 35.70 3.15 1.95
N ILE A 248 35.04 3.99 1.12
CA ILE A 248 34.68 5.36 1.54
C ILE A 248 33.71 5.38 2.73
N LEU A 249 32.84 4.38 2.86
CA LEU A 249 31.93 4.24 3.99
C LEU A 249 32.64 3.69 5.21
N HIS A 250 33.62 2.78 5.03
CA HIS A 250 34.46 2.27 6.10
C HIS A 250 35.17 3.43 6.82
N ASP A 251 35.89 4.27 6.08
CA ASP A 251 36.62 5.41 6.63
C ASP A 251 35.70 6.37 7.40
N ALA A 252 34.52 6.65 6.83
CA ALA A 252 33.53 7.52 7.46
C ALA A 252 32.97 6.92 8.77
N LEU A 253 32.68 5.61 8.79
CA LEU A 253 32.20 4.92 9.97
C LEU A 253 33.29 4.79 11.05
N GLU A 254 34.53 4.52 10.66
CA GLU A 254 35.66 4.46 11.57
C GLU A 254 35.90 5.82 12.26
N ALA A 255 35.86 6.90 11.49
CA ALA A 255 35.98 8.26 12.02
C ALA A 255 34.83 8.59 13.00
N ALA A 256 33.59 8.29 12.62
CA ALA A 256 32.43 8.52 13.46
C ALA A 256 32.43 7.69 14.75
N ARG A 257 32.95 6.45 14.71
CA ARG A 257 33.04 5.55 15.88
C ARG A 257 34.00 6.10 16.94
N LYS A 258 35.07 6.79 16.53
CA LYS A 258 36.05 7.41 17.46
C LYS A 258 35.44 8.51 18.31
N THR A 259 34.38 9.17 17.83
CA THR A 259 33.69 10.27 18.52
C THR A 259 32.30 9.90 19.02
N ALA A 260 31.91 8.62 18.90
CA ALA A 260 30.59 8.14 19.27
C ALA A 260 30.34 8.25 20.78
N GLY A 261 29.33 9.03 21.16
CA GLY A 261 28.85 9.17 22.55
C GLY A 261 27.63 8.29 22.87
N SER A 262 27.21 7.40 21.94
CA SER A 262 26.03 6.53 22.06
C SER A 262 26.33 5.14 21.51
N THR A 263 25.58 4.14 21.99
CA THR A 263 25.57 2.80 21.38
C THR A 263 24.85 2.76 20.04
N LEU A 264 23.95 3.73 19.78
CA LEU A 264 23.25 3.89 18.51
C LEU A 264 24.13 4.63 17.51
N LEU A 265 24.04 4.26 16.24
CA LEU A 265 24.74 4.97 15.16
C LEU A 265 24.11 6.35 14.92
N PHE A 266 22.78 6.45 15.01
CA PHE A 266 22.02 7.68 14.83
C PHE A 266 21.09 7.93 16.04
N PRO A 267 21.64 8.36 17.19
CA PRO A 267 20.84 8.62 18.38
C PRO A 267 19.95 9.88 18.19
N ALA A 268 18.81 9.90 18.88
CA ALA A 268 17.97 11.10 18.94
C ALA A 268 18.77 12.28 19.53
N PRO A 269 18.67 13.47 18.96
CA PRO A 269 19.25 14.68 19.54
C PRO A 269 18.53 15.05 20.85
N PRO A 270 19.15 15.85 21.72
CA PRO A 270 18.47 16.47 22.86
C PRO A 270 17.25 17.26 22.38
N SER A 271 16.14 17.21 23.13
CA SER A 271 14.93 17.94 22.76
C SER A 271 14.84 19.26 23.51
N ASN A 272 14.26 20.28 22.87
CA ASN A 272 13.99 21.61 23.47
C ASN A 272 13.01 21.54 24.67
N ARG A 273 12.36 20.37 24.89
CA ARG A 273 11.45 20.11 26.01
C ARG A 273 12.12 19.35 27.16
N GLY A 274 13.47 19.40 27.25
CA GLY A 274 14.24 18.79 28.33
C GLY A 274 14.56 17.30 28.18
N GLY A 275 14.29 16.69 27.03
CA GLY A 275 14.73 15.33 26.74
C GLY A 275 16.24 15.26 26.53
N LYS A 276 16.93 14.35 27.25
CA LYS A 276 18.41 14.23 27.23
C LYS A 276 18.99 13.73 25.88
N GLY A 277 18.16 13.27 24.95
CA GLY A 277 18.63 12.61 23.71
C GLY A 277 19.21 11.23 23.96
N GLY A 278 19.92 10.70 22.97
CA GLY A 278 20.64 9.41 23.09
C GLY A 278 19.80 8.15 22.82
N GLY A 279 18.47 8.26 22.82
CA GLY A 279 17.55 7.15 22.52
C GLY A 279 17.28 6.98 21.02
N LEU A 280 16.31 6.10 20.70
CA LEU A 280 15.86 5.88 19.32
C LEU A 280 15.32 7.18 18.71
N MET A 281 15.60 7.40 17.43
CA MET A 281 15.26 8.63 16.69
C MET A 281 13.74 8.72 16.44
N PRO A 282 13.00 9.67 17.07
CA PRO A 282 11.60 9.91 16.75
C PRO A 282 11.44 10.48 15.33
N ASP A 283 10.27 10.25 14.70
CA ASP A 283 10.01 10.66 13.32
C ASP A 283 10.19 12.19 13.14
N ARG A 284 9.63 12.99 14.04
CA ARG A 284 9.79 14.46 14.02
C ARG A 284 11.24 14.92 14.22
N ALA A 285 12.03 14.20 15.03
CA ALA A 285 13.44 14.55 15.23
C ALA A 285 14.26 14.23 13.98
N TYR A 286 13.91 13.11 13.32
CA TYR A 286 14.46 12.77 12.01
C TYR A 286 14.13 13.84 10.97
N ASP A 287 12.85 14.21 10.82
CA ASP A 287 12.43 15.22 9.84
C ASP A 287 13.22 16.52 10.03
N GLY A 288 13.30 17.03 11.26
CA GLY A 288 14.08 18.23 11.54
C GLY A 288 15.61 18.08 11.35
N ALA A 289 16.17 16.87 11.51
CA ALA A 289 17.57 16.61 11.19
C ALA A 289 17.82 16.55 9.68
N TRP A 290 16.87 15.94 8.95
CA TRP A 290 16.90 15.84 7.51
C TRP A 290 16.80 17.24 6.84
N ASP A 291 15.85 18.07 7.31
CA ASP A 291 15.66 19.44 6.81
C ASP A 291 16.94 20.27 6.98
N ARG A 292 17.52 20.26 8.21
CA ARG A 292 18.78 20.96 8.48
C ARG A 292 19.95 20.45 7.63
N TYR A 293 20.01 19.14 7.37
CA TYR A 293 21.01 18.60 6.46
C TYR A 293 20.82 19.15 5.05
N CYS A 294 19.60 19.03 4.50
CA CYS A 294 19.31 19.49 3.14
C CYS A 294 19.57 21.00 2.97
N GLU A 295 19.23 21.80 3.97
CA GLU A 295 19.52 23.22 4.01
C GLU A 295 21.05 23.48 4.01
N ALA A 296 21.80 22.80 4.87
CA ALA A 296 23.25 22.98 5.00
C ALA A 296 24.02 22.63 3.73
N VAL A 297 23.54 21.65 2.93
CA VAL A 297 24.21 21.24 1.69
C VAL A 297 23.54 21.79 0.41
N GLY A 298 22.49 22.61 0.54
CA GLY A 298 21.80 23.23 -0.60
C GLY A 298 20.91 22.27 -1.40
N LEU A 299 20.42 21.17 -0.81
CA LEU A 299 19.51 20.20 -1.43
C LEU A 299 18.04 20.57 -1.19
N LEU A 300 17.66 21.77 -1.64
CA LEU A 300 16.29 22.28 -1.51
C LEU A 300 15.63 22.41 -2.89
N ASP A 301 14.30 22.25 -2.90
CA ASP A 301 13.46 22.58 -4.07
C ASP A 301 13.20 24.11 -4.14
N PRO A 302 12.57 24.61 -5.22
CA PRO A 302 12.29 26.06 -5.34
C PRO A 302 11.37 26.60 -4.23
N GLU A 303 10.60 25.76 -3.57
CA GLU A 303 9.71 26.09 -2.46
C GLU A 303 10.42 26.07 -1.10
N GLY A 304 11.71 25.66 -1.07
CA GLY A 304 12.54 25.60 0.13
C GLY A 304 12.40 24.30 0.93
N ASN A 305 11.76 23.26 0.38
CA ASN A 305 11.67 21.95 1.02
C ASN A 305 12.84 21.06 0.57
N PRO A 306 13.15 19.96 1.33
CA PRO A 306 14.12 18.97 0.88
C PRO A 306 13.83 18.43 -0.52
N ALA A 307 14.77 18.62 -1.45
CA ALA A 307 14.64 18.17 -2.84
C ALA A 307 14.75 16.64 -2.99
N ILE A 308 15.22 15.95 -1.97
CA ILE A 308 15.36 14.49 -1.93
C ILE A 308 14.88 13.92 -0.60
N THR A 309 14.54 12.64 -0.60
CA THR A 309 14.18 11.88 0.59
C THR A 309 15.13 10.71 0.79
N ALA A 310 15.14 10.10 1.99
CA ALA A 310 15.87 8.86 2.25
C ALA A 310 15.52 7.74 1.24
N HIS A 311 14.27 7.69 0.78
CA HIS A 311 13.84 6.70 -0.21
C HIS A 311 14.42 6.97 -1.61
N ASN A 312 14.57 8.24 -1.98
CA ASN A 312 15.25 8.61 -3.22
C ASN A 312 16.71 8.13 -3.22
N LEU A 313 17.43 8.25 -2.08
CA LEU A 313 18.82 7.79 -1.96
C LEU A 313 18.93 6.26 -2.19
N ARG A 314 18.03 5.49 -1.62
CA ARG A 314 17.98 4.05 -1.89
C ARG A 314 17.72 3.75 -3.39
N HIS A 315 16.90 4.54 -4.07
CA HIS A 315 16.76 4.46 -5.53
C HIS A 315 18.05 4.85 -6.24
N GLY A 316 18.77 5.84 -5.72
CA GLY A 316 20.11 6.23 -6.20
C GLY A 316 21.09 5.05 -6.12
N THR A 317 21.14 4.35 -4.99
CA THR A 317 21.96 3.14 -4.85
C THR A 317 21.60 2.08 -5.89
N ALA A 318 20.32 1.81 -6.11
CA ALA A 318 19.87 0.85 -7.13
C ALA A 318 20.28 1.28 -8.55
N THR A 319 20.27 2.60 -8.84
CA THR A 319 20.74 3.15 -10.10
C THR A 319 22.25 2.99 -10.24
N LEU A 320 23.03 3.31 -9.20
CA LEU A 320 24.48 3.10 -9.17
C LEU A 320 24.85 1.62 -9.36
N PHE A 321 24.15 0.70 -8.73
CA PHE A 321 24.38 -0.73 -8.95
C PHE A 321 24.20 -1.12 -10.42
N PHE A 322 23.15 -0.63 -11.07
CA PHE A 322 22.93 -0.87 -12.49
C PHE A 322 24.04 -0.26 -13.34
N GLU A 323 24.42 1.00 -13.11
CA GLU A 323 25.44 1.72 -13.87
C GLU A 323 26.83 1.10 -13.73
N LEU A 324 27.13 0.55 -12.55
CA LEU A 324 28.39 -0.13 -12.23
C LEU A 324 28.39 -1.61 -12.60
N GLY A 325 27.30 -2.13 -13.17
CA GLY A 325 27.21 -3.50 -13.67
C GLY A 325 26.99 -4.57 -12.58
N VAL A 326 26.52 -4.19 -11.40
CA VAL A 326 26.11 -5.14 -10.36
C VAL A 326 24.90 -5.93 -10.87
N ASP A 327 24.94 -7.25 -10.78
CA ASP A 327 23.83 -8.09 -11.24
C ASP A 327 22.56 -7.94 -10.39
N GLU A 328 21.41 -8.23 -11.01
CA GLU A 328 20.08 -8.01 -10.40
C GLU A 328 19.89 -8.78 -9.09
N LEU A 329 20.47 -9.98 -8.99
CA LEU A 329 20.30 -10.86 -7.83
C LEU A 329 21.12 -10.34 -6.62
N THR A 330 22.36 -9.93 -6.88
CA THR A 330 23.23 -9.30 -5.87
C THR A 330 22.62 -7.99 -5.40
N ALA A 331 22.17 -7.13 -6.32
CA ALA A 331 21.49 -5.88 -5.98
C ALA A 331 20.20 -6.13 -5.14
N GLN A 332 19.40 -7.15 -5.50
CA GLN A 332 18.22 -7.54 -4.73
C GLN A 332 18.60 -7.92 -3.29
N LYS A 333 19.60 -8.76 -3.11
CA LYS A 333 20.07 -9.22 -1.78
C LYS A 333 20.54 -8.06 -0.93
N ILE A 334 21.41 -7.20 -1.45
CA ILE A 334 21.95 -6.04 -0.72
C ILE A 334 20.82 -5.08 -0.34
N LEU A 335 19.94 -4.75 -1.29
CA LEU A 335 18.81 -3.87 -1.05
C LEU A 335 17.74 -4.51 -0.13
N GLY A 336 17.65 -5.84 -0.04
CA GLY A 336 16.63 -6.54 0.72
C GLY A 336 15.22 -6.35 0.11
N HIS A 337 15.11 -6.52 -1.22
CA HIS A 337 13.82 -6.57 -1.90
C HIS A 337 13.25 -7.98 -1.77
N SER A 338 12.05 -8.09 -1.19
CA SER A 338 11.38 -9.39 -0.98
C SER A 338 11.04 -10.12 -2.28
N ARG A 339 10.97 -9.39 -3.39
CA ARG A 339 10.74 -9.93 -4.73
C ARG A 339 11.70 -9.30 -5.72
N ILE A 340 12.26 -10.14 -6.61
CA ILE A 340 13.23 -9.71 -7.63
C ILE A 340 12.61 -8.76 -8.65
N GLU A 341 11.29 -8.85 -8.85
CA GLU A 341 10.55 -7.99 -9.78
C GLU A 341 10.76 -6.51 -9.47
N ILE A 342 10.92 -6.15 -8.20
CA ILE A 342 11.15 -4.75 -7.78
C ILE A 342 12.50 -4.25 -8.31
N THR A 343 13.56 -5.04 -8.18
CA THR A 343 14.90 -4.70 -8.71
C THR A 343 14.89 -4.73 -10.24
N ARG A 344 14.26 -5.74 -10.82
CA ARG A 344 14.15 -5.91 -12.27
C ARG A 344 13.37 -4.76 -12.94
N GLU A 345 12.31 -4.27 -12.31
CA GLU A 345 11.54 -3.12 -12.79
C GLU A 345 12.42 -1.86 -12.87
N ILE A 346 13.18 -1.57 -11.82
CA ILE A 346 14.15 -0.46 -11.80
C ILE A 346 15.19 -0.63 -12.92
N TYR A 347 15.79 -1.81 -13.05
CA TYR A 347 16.81 -2.08 -14.07
C TYR A 347 16.25 -2.02 -15.50
N THR A 348 15.00 -2.43 -15.69
CA THR A 348 14.32 -2.35 -17.00
C THR A 348 14.09 -0.91 -17.41
N ASP A 349 13.63 -0.06 -16.49
CA ASP A 349 13.42 1.36 -16.73
C ASP A 349 14.76 2.07 -17.05
N LEU A 350 15.84 1.73 -16.32
CA LEU A 350 17.18 2.27 -16.55
C LEU A 350 17.75 1.83 -17.91
N ARG A 351 17.58 0.55 -18.29
CA ARG A 351 17.96 0.06 -19.62
C ARG A 351 17.21 0.78 -20.73
N ALA A 352 15.92 1.02 -20.57
CA ALA A 352 15.12 1.77 -21.53
C ALA A 352 15.59 3.22 -21.67
N ALA A 353 15.90 3.89 -20.55
CA ALA A 353 16.45 5.24 -20.54
C ALA A 353 17.85 5.31 -21.18
N GLN A 354 18.72 4.33 -20.89
CA GLN A 354 20.05 4.22 -21.48
C GLN A 354 19.98 3.98 -22.99
N LYS A 355 19.09 3.11 -23.46
CA LYS A 355 18.83 2.88 -24.88
C LYS A 355 18.40 4.17 -25.59
N LYS A 356 17.48 4.94 -24.98
CA LYS A 356 17.03 6.22 -25.53
C LYS A 356 18.17 7.24 -25.63
N LYS A 357 19.03 7.35 -24.58
CA LYS A 357 20.24 8.20 -24.62
C LYS A 357 21.21 7.77 -25.71
N SER A 358 21.42 6.45 -25.89
CA SER A 358 22.30 5.90 -26.92
C SER A 358 21.78 6.18 -28.32
N VAL A 359 20.49 6.01 -28.59
CA VAL A 359 19.85 6.35 -29.86
C VAL A 359 19.96 7.84 -30.16
N SER A 360 19.72 8.72 -29.18
CA SER A 360 19.87 10.18 -29.35
C SER A 360 21.33 10.61 -29.60
N ARG A 361 22.29 9.88 -29.02
CA ARG A 361 23.73 10.12 -29.29
C ARG A 361 24.09 9.66 -30.72
N PHE A 362 23.58 8.50 -31.14
CA PHE A 362 23.76 7.99 -32.49
C PHE A 362 23.17 8.95 -33.54
N ASP A 363 21.92 9.39 -33.33
CA ASP A 363 21.23 10.32 -34.22
C ASP A 363 22.01 11.62 -34.39
N ARG A 364 22.45 12.26 -33.28
CA ARG A 364 23.32 13.45 -33.33
C ARG A 364 24.62 13.20 -34.05
N GLY A 365 25.24 12.04 -33.85
CA GLY A 365 26.48 11.65 -34.52
C GLY A 365 26.28 11.49 -36.03
N MET A 366 25.17 10.89 -36.44
CA MET A 366 24.81 10.71 -37.85
C MET A 366 24.47 12.04 -38.51
N THR A 367 23.70 12.91 -37.85
CA THR A 367 23.39 14.27 -38.38
C THR A 367 24.67 15.09 -38.58
N LYS A 368 25.60 15.04 -37.61
CA LYS A 368 26.89 15.70 -37.74
C LYS A 368 27.73 15.16 -38.90
N LYS A 369 27.76 13.84 -39.14
CA LYS A 369 28.45 13.23 -40.27
C LYS A 369 27.79 13.58 -41.60
N ALA A 370 26.47 13.58 -41.68
CA ALA A 370 25.72 13.93 -42.89
C ALA A 370 25.97 15.41 -43.31
N SER A 371 26.13 16.31 -42.35
CA SER A 371 26.46 17.73 -42.66
C SER A 371 27.88 17.94 -43.14
N ILE A 372 28.79 16.98 -42.96
CA ILE A 372 30.21 17.07 -43.39
C ILE A 372 30.43 16.48 -44.79
N ILE A 373 29.49 15.63 -45.28
CA ILE A 373 29.63 15.00 -46.61
C ILE A 373 28.95 15.90 -47.64
N PRO A 374 29.68 16.57 -48.53
CA PRO A 374 29.09 17.35 -49.61
C PRO A 374 28.39 16.42 -50.59
N VAL A 375 27.09 16.58 -50.75
CA VAL A 375 26.33 15.88 -51.78
C VAL A 375 26.76 16.39 -53.13
N GLN A 376 27.64 15.68 -53.85
CA GLN A 376 27.89 15.96 -55.26
C GLN A 376 26.60 15.66 -56.04
N ARG A 377 25.86 16.71 -56.36
CA ARG A 377 24.78 16.59 -57.36
C ARG A 377 25.45 16.36 -58.71
N LYS A 378 25.37 15.16 -59.27
CA LYS A 378 25.65 14.91 -60.67
C LYS A 378 24.65 15.75 -61.46
N THR A 379 25.09 16.86 -62.02
CA THR A 379 24.42 17.56 -63.11
C THR A 379 24.57 16.66 -64.34
N GLY A 380 23.49 15.93 -64.69
CA GLY A 380 23.46 15.23 -65.96
C GLY A 380 23.34 16.23 -67.10
N THR A 381 24.27 16.14 -68.02
CA THR A 381 24.14 16.67 -69.40
C THR A 381 23.41 15.66 -70.25
#